data_062e0a8595a546a0a2401e31d5928572
#
_entry.id   062e0a8595a546a0a2401e31d5928572
#
_cell.length_a   1.000
_cell.length_b   1.000
_cell.length_c   1.000
_cell.angle_alpha   90.00
_cell.angle_beta   90.00
_cell.angle_gamma   90.00
#
_symmetry.space_group_name_H-M   'P 1'
#
loop_
_entity.id
_entity.type
_entity.pdbx_description
1 polymer ?
#
loop_
_entity_poly.entity_id
_entity_poly.type
_entity_poly.pdbx_seq_one_letter_code
_entity_poly.pdbx_strand_id
1 'polypeptide(L)'
;MIIDCHTHLNNYHDEDVDSLPVSVEHLQRDMRRNRIDIALVLTSYKVTPGRPSTQATVEATRHLKHLRIVAGISFATLSPMTLEALRGHLTERRIVGLKLYPGYEPFFPSDPQLEPVYALAKEFGVPVMIHAGDTFTPKGKLKYAHPLNVDEVAVDHPGVNFIICHLGNPWIRDCMEVVYKNANVYTDISGLVLGGFTDRFEQYMRKQLQEMLEYGVEPEKVLFGTDWPIASMESYLEFIEELKIPERDRKKIMFENAARLFGIAASDSYLSTPSILSGLSVGGRP
;
A
#
# COMPACT_ATOMS: atom_id res chain seq x y z
N MET A 1 5.64 -4.67 -16.05
CA MET A 1 5.32 -3.49 -15.23
C MET A 1 5.01 -3.95 -13.82
N ILE A 2 5.48 -3.19 -12.83
CA ILE A 2 5.32 -3.52 -11.40
C ILE A 2 4.76 -2.29 -10.68
N ILE A 3 3.70 -2.50 -9.90
CA ILE A 3 3.17 -1.51 -8.96
C ILE A 3 3.42 -2.01 -7.55
N ASP A 4 4.21 -1.29 -6.76
CA ASP A 4 4.29 -1.50 -5.33
C ASP A 4 3.14 -0.74 -4.67
N CYS A 5 2.11 -1.46 -4.21
CA CYS A 5 0.90 -0.84 -3.69
C CYS A 5 1.02 -0.39 -2.22
N HIS A 6 2.18 -0.59 -1.58
CA HIS A 6 2.34 -0.30 -0.16
C HIS A 6 3.76 0.17 0.15
N THR A 7 3.96 1.48 0.13
CA THR A 7 5.23 2.12 0.52
C THR A 7 4.95 3.30 1.45
N HIS A 8 5.97 3.74 2.16
CA HIS A 8 5.90 4.89 3.07
C HIS A 8 7.08 5.84 2.86
N LEU A 9 6.87 7.13 3.10
CA LEU A 9 7.93 8.12 3.23
C LEU A 9 8.21 8.45 4.71
N ASN A 10 7.81 7.54 5.61
CA ASN A 10 8.05 7.68 7.04
C ASN A 10 9.52 7.37 7.36
N ASN A 11 10.10 8.17 8.23
CA ASN A 11 11.33 7.82 8.91
C ASN A 11 11.00 7.06 10.20
N TYR A 12 11.53 5.86 10.35
CA TYR A 12 11.31 4.99 11.50
C TYR A 12 12.46 5.04 12.53
N HIS A 13 13.54 5.77 12.22
CA HIS A 13 14.70 5.97 13.11
C HIS A 13 14.69 7.38 13.65
N ASP A 14 14.69 7.53 14.98
CA ASP A 14 14.55 8.82 15.65
C ASP A 14 15.82 9.71 15.56
N GLU A 15 16.98 9.13 15.22
CA GLU A 15 18.28 9.82 15.33
C GLU A 15 18.64 10.65 14.11
N ASP A 16 18.17 10.30 12.90
CA ASP A 16 18.42 11.03 11.65
C ASP A 16 17.16 11.12 10.81
N VAL A 17 16.32 12.12 11.06
CA VAL A 17 15.10 12.32 10.27
C VAL A 17 15.45 12.94 8.93
N ASP A 18 15.40 12.14 7.88
CA ASP A 18 15.47 12.63 6.52
C ASP A 18 14.40 13.68 6.23
N SER A 19 14.75 14.73 5.50
CA SER A 19 13.73 15.63 4.98
C SER A 19 12.86 14.90 3.95
N LEU A 20 11.61 15.32 3.80
CA LEU A 20 10.68 14.69 2.86
C LEU A 20 11.25 14.60 1.41
N PRO A 21 11.92 15.62 0.84
CA PRO A 21 12.58 15.47 -0.45
C PRO A 21 13.63 14.35 -0.49
N VAL A 22 14.42 14.18 0.56
CA VAL A 22 15.44 13.11 0.66
C VAL A 22 14.75 11.75 0.70
N SER A 23 13.67 11.58 1.48
CA SER A 23 12.89 10.33 1.51
C SER A 23 12.30 10.00 0.14
N VAL A 24 11.82 11.00 -0.61
CA VAL A 24 11.34 10.83 -1.99
C VAL A 24 12.46 10.37 -2.92
N GLU A 25 13.65 10.96 -2.83
CA GLU A 25 14.82 10.54 -3.63
C GLU A 25 15.25 9.11 -3.32
N HIS A 26 15.22 8.70 -2.03
CA HIS A 26 15.52 7.34 -1.62
C HIS A 26 14.51 6.35 -2.21
N LEU A 27 13.22 6.62 -2.11
CA LEU A 27 12.18 5.78 -2.73
C LEU A 27 12.41 5.65 -4.24
N GLN A 28 12.61 6.76 -4.95
CA GLN A 28 12.85 6.75 -6.39
C GLN A 28 14.14 5.99 -6.79
N ARG A 29 15.20 6.10 -5.99
CA ARG A 29 16.44 5.36 -6.20
C ARG A 29 16.18 3.85 -6.09
N ASP A 30 15.47 3.42 -5.05
CA ASP A 30 15.21 2.01 -4.80
C ASP A 30 14.20 1.44 -5.81
N MET A 31 13.21 2.21 -6.23
CA MET A 31 12.33 1.86 -7.37
C MET A 31 13.13 1.63 -8.65
N ARG A 32 14.06 2.54 -9.00
CA ARG A 32 14.90 2.37 -10.21
C ARG A 32 15.75 1.11 -10.15
N ARG A 33 16.40 0.89 -8.99
CA ARG A 33 17.25 -0.29 -8.77
C ARG A 33 16.47 -1.60 -8.95
N ASN A 34 15.25 -1.62 -8.49
CA ASN A 34 14.37 -2.79 -8.47
C ASN A 34 13.36 -2.82 -9.63
N ARG A 35 13.47 -1.90 -10.60
CA ARG A 35 12.57 -1.81 -11.76
C ARG A 35 11.07 -1.75 -11.40
N ILE A 36 10.75 -1.08 -10.30
CA ILE A 36 9.38 -0.79 -9.90
C ILE A 36 8.92 0.44 -10.67
N ASP A 37 7.82 0.31 -11.40
CA ASP A 37 7.30 1.34 -12.29
C ASP A 37 6.51 2.41 -11.53
N ILE A 38 5.72 2.01 -10.54
CA ILE A 38 4.83 2.89 -9.78
C ILE A 38 4.85 2.46 -8.31
N ALA A 39 4.86 3.42 -7.41
CA ALA A 39 4.68 3.18 -5.99
C ALA A 39 3.48 3.94 -5.44
N LEU A 40 2.69 3.27 -4.60
CA LEU A 40 1.64 3.90 -3.80
C LEU A 40 2.24 4.27 -2.44
N VAL A 41 2.25 5.56 -2.15
CA VAL A 41 2.77 6.11 -0.90
C VAL A 41 1.63 6.29 0.09
N LEU A 42 1.62 5.49 1.14
CA LEU A 42 0.64 5.55 2.21
C LEU A 42 1.13 6.55 3.27
N THR A 43 0.34 7.60 3.50
CA THR A 43 0.66 8.56 4.55
C THR A 43 0.24 8.05 5.92
N SER A 44 0.87 8.58 6.99
CA SER A 44 0.60 8.12 8.34
C SER A 44 -0.70 8.70 8.91
N TYR A 45 -1.33 7.96 9.83
CA TYR A 45 -2.40 8.47 10.68
C TYR A 45 -1.92 9.53 11.67
N LYS A 46 -0.62 9.59 11.95
CA LYS A 46 0.00 10.53 12.90
C LYS A 46 1.09 11.33 12.20
N VAL A 47 0.96 12.63 12.24
CA VAL A 47 1.97 13.55 11.70
C VAL A 47 3.02 13.85 12.76
N THR A 48 4.30 13.66 12.41
CA THR A 48 5.49 13.98 13.23
C THR A 48 6.60 14.46 12.28
N PRO A 49 7.73 14.96 12.78
CA PRO A 49 8.87 15.30 11.90
C PRO A 49 9.28 14.17 10.95
N GLY A 50 9.26 12.91 11.41
CA GLY A 50 9.56 11.73 10.59
C GLY A 50 8.36 11.13 9.86
N ARG A 51 7.17 11.71 9.95
CA ARG A 51 5.93 11.21 9.31
C ARG A 51 5.17 12.36 8.69
N PRO A 52 5.40 12.64 7.40
CA PRO A 52 4.81 13.78 6.70
C PRO A 52 3.29 13.66 6.61
N SER A 53 2.60 14.80 6.62
CA SER A 53 1.16 14.84 6.38
C SER A 53 0.81 14.48 4.94
N THR A 54 -0.45 14.10 4.69
CA THR A 54 -0.97 13.87 3.33
C THR A 54 -0.76 15.12 2.47
N GLN A 55 -1.06 16.32 2.96
CA GLN A 55 -0.85 17.56 2.24
C GLN A 55 0.62 17.76 1.83
N ALA A 56 1.55 17.61 2.78
CA ALA A 56 2.98 17.78 2.49
C ALA A 56 3.48 16.75 1.47
N THR A 57 3.01 15.50 1.58
CA THR A 57 3.37 14.42 0.64
C THR A 57 2.83 14.71 -0.77
N VAL A 58 1.56 15.12 -0.89
CA VAL A 58 0.95 15.51 -2.17
C VAL A 58 1.73 16.66 -2.82
N GLU A 59 2.09 17.69 -2.06
CA GLU A 59 2.87 18.83 -2.58
C GLU A 59 4.26 18.40 -3.06
N ALA A 60 4.97 17.60 -2.27
CA ALA A 60 6.32 17.15 -2.61
C ALA A 60 6.35 16.24 -3.85
N THR A 61 5.28 15.47 -4.10
CA THR A 61 5.22 14.48 -5.18
C THR A 61 4.36 14.90 -6.38
N ARG A 62 3.75 16.08 -6.36
CA ARG A 62 2.75 16.53 -7.36
C ARG A 62 3.21 16.42 -8.83
N HIS A 63 4.51 16.50 -9.09
CA HIS A 63 5.13 16.43 -10.42
C HIS A 63 5.60 15.01 -10.78
N LEU A 64 5.47 14.04 -9.84
CA LEU A 64 5.96 12.67 -9.97
C LEU A 64 4.77 11.72 -10.23
N LYS A 65 4.41 11.51 -11.50
CA LYS A 65 3.24 10.70 -11.88
C LYS A 65 3.33 9.24 -11.44
N HIS A 66 4.53 8.72 -11.29
CA HIS A 66 4.81 7.36 -10.83
C HIS A 66 4.68 7.17 -9.30
N LEU A 67 4.47 8.26 -8.54
CA LEU A 67 4.12 8.19 -7.14
C LEU A 67 2.65 8.59 -6.96
N ARG A 68 1.86 7.68 -6.39
CA ARG A 68 0.44 7.88 -6.10
C ARG A 68 0.22 7.85 -4.61
N ILE A 69 -0.66 8.69 -4.10
CA ILE A 69 -0.83 8.85 -2.65
C ILE A 69 -2.09 8.13 -2.20
N VAL A 70 -1.95 7.34 -1.13
CA VAL A 70 -3.06 6.80 -0.34
C VAL A 70 -3.09 7.56 0.98
N ALA A 71 -4.19 8.25 1.25
CA ALA A 71 -4.29 9.13 2.42
C ALA A 71 -4.52 8.34 3.70
N GLY A 72 -3.58 8.42 4.64
CA GLY A 72 -3.73 7.91 5.99
C GLY A 72 -4.69 8.78 6.80
N ILE A 73 -5.64 8.15 7.47
CA ILE A 73 -6.68 8.79 8.26
C ILE A 73 -6.43 8.49 9.74
N SER A 74 -6.39 9.53 10.57
CA SER A 74 -6.43 9.38 12.02
C SER A 74 -7.88 9.27 12.48
N PHE A 75 -8.21 8.18 13.14
CA PHE A 75 -9.52 8.00 13.78
C PHE A 75 -9.74 9.02 14.91
N ALA A 76 -8.71 9.26 15.71
CA ALA A 76 -8.77 10.17 16.85
C ALA A 76 -9.02 11.64 16.47
N THR A 77 -8.64 12.06 15.26
CA THR A 77 -8.78 13.45 14.80
C THR A 77 -9.72 13.60 13.61
N LEU A 78 -10.47 12.55 13.28
CA LEU A 78 -11.45 12.57 12.19
C LEU A 78 -12.54 13.62 12.50
N SER A 79 -12.76 14.54 11.57
CA SER A 79 -13.66 15.66 11.72
C SER A 79 -14.25 16.09 10.36
N PRO A 80 -15.30 16.90 10.32
CA PRO A 80 -15.81 17.44 9.05
C PRO A 80 -14.74 18.17 8.23
N MET A 81 -13.81 18.86 8.88
CA MET A 81 -12.72 19.59 8.22
C MET A 81 -11.72 18.63 7.55
N THR A 82 -11.35 17.51 8.23
CA THR A 82 -10.47 16.51 7.64
C THR A 82 -11.14 15.76 6.49
N LEU A 83 -12.43 15.49 6.59
CA LEU A 83 -13.23 14.90 5.49
C LEU A 83 -13.30 15.81 4.28
N GLU A 84 -13.48 17.12 4.48
CA GLU A 84 -13.50 18.10 3.38
C GLU A 84 -12.13 18.22 2.70
N ALA A 85 -11.04 18.19 3.46
CA ALA A 85 -9.68 18.15 2.90
C ALA A 85 -9.45 16.88 2.05
N LEU A 86 -9.90 15.72 2.54
CA LEU A 86 -9.84 14.47 1.77
C LEU A 86 -10.68 14.56 0.48
N ARG A 87 -11.88 15.10 0.57
CA ARG A 87 -12.74 15.35 -0.59
C ARG A 87 -12.05 16.22 -1.64
N GLY A 88 -11.41 17.31 -1.22
CA GLY A 88 -10.63 18.17 -2.09
C GLY A 88 -9.53 17.42 -2.84
N HIS A 89 -8.73 16.62 -2.12
CA HIS A 89 -7.68 15.80 -2.72
C HIS A 89 -8.22 14.75 -3.69
N LEU A 90 -9.36 14.10 -3.36
CA LEU A 90 -10.02 13.13 -4.24
C LEU A 90 -10.56 13.78 -5.51
N THR A 91 -11.21 14.94 -5.38
CA THR A 91 -11.74 15.73 -6.52
C THR A 91 -10.62 16.11 -7.49
N GLU A 92 -9.47 16.53 -6.97
CA GLU A 92 -8.29 16.88 -7.76
C GLU A 92 -7.47 15.66 -8.21
N ARG A 93 -7.89 14.46 -7.86
CA ARG A 93 -7.16 13.20 -8.11
C ARG A 93 -5.72 13.20 -7.58
N ARG A 94 -5.49 13.91 -6.45
CA ARG A 94 -4.20 13.96 -5.76
C ARG A 94 -3.95 12.71 -4.92
N ILE A 95 -5.03 12.10 -4.42
CA ILE A 95 -5.00 10.81 -3.73
C ILE A 95 -5.85 9.80 -4.49
N VAL A 96 -5.47 8.51 -4.41
CA VAL A 96 -6.09 7.41 -5.15
C VAL A 96 -6.69 6.33 -4.24
N GLY A 97 -6.60 6.51 -2.93
CA GLY A 97 -7.11 5.58 -1.93
C GLY A 97 -7.05 6.17 -0.54
N LEU A 98 -7.66 5.49 0.41
CA LEU A 98 -7.71 5.84 1.82
C LEU A 98 -7.08 4.72 2.66
N LYS A 99 -6.42 5.06 3.78
CA LYS A 99 -5.79 4.07 4.68
C LYS A 99 -6.24 4.28 6.11
N LEU A 100 -6.70 3.19 6.74
CA LEU A 100 -7.04 3.11 8.17
C LEU A 100 -5.99 2.29 8.92
N TYR A 101 -5.75 2.63 10.18
CA TYR A 101 -4.73 2.01 11.03
C TYR A 101 -5.32 1.42 12.33
N PRO A 102 -6.35 0.54 12.26
CA PRO A 102 -6.85 -0.13 13.45
C PRO A 102 -5.73 -0.97 14.09
N GLY A 103 -5.72 -1.01 15.41
CA GLY A 103 -4.60 -1.64 16.16
C GLY A 103 -3.54 -0.63 16.59
N TYR A 104 -3.08 0.23 15.69
CA TYR A 104 -2.27 1.40 16.06
C TYR A 104 -3.12 2.47 16.76
N GLU A 105 -4.33 2.70 16.29
CA GLU A 105 -5.38 3.43 16.98
C GLU A 105 -6.46 2.44 17.45
N PRO A 106 -7.09 2.64 18.64
CA PRO A 106 -7.99 1.66 19.26
C PRO A 106 -9.44 1.80 18.76
N PHE A 107 -9.71 1.43 17.50
CA PHE A 107 -11.04 1.42 16.90
C PHE A 107 -11.24 0.16 16.04
N PHE A 108 -12.49 -0.25 15.88
CA PHE A 108 -12.87 -1.26 14.89
C PHE A 108 -13.20 -0.61 13.54
N PRO A 109 -12.90 -1.28 12.40
CA PRO A 109 -13.32 -0.78 11.09
C PRO A 109 -14.83 -0.49 10.98
N SER A 110 -15.67 -1.21 11.71
CA SER A 110 -17.13 -1.00 11.77
C SER A 110 -17.58 0.13 12.71
N ASP A 111 -16.66 0.94 13.25
CA ASP A 111 -17.02 2.06 14.10
C ASP A 111 -17.84 3.11 13.30
N PRO A 112 -19.04 3.52 13.77
CA PRO A 112 -19.91 4.45 13.06
C PRO A 112 -19.25 5.81 12.70
N GLN A 113 -18.22 6.21 13.42
CA GLN A 113 -17.45 7.42 13.09
C GLN A 113 -16.79 7.33 11.71
N LEU A 114 -16.57 6.13 11.16
CA LEU A 114 -15.96 5.90 9.86
C LEU A 114 -16.94 5.93 8.68
N GLU A 115 -18.25 5.93 8.91
CA GLU A 115 -19.27 5.99 7.86
C GLU A 115 -19.00 7.08 6.80
N PRO A 116 -18.64 8.33 7.17
CA PRO A 116 -18.33 9.36 6.19
C PRO A 116 -17.08 9.03 5.33
N VAL A 117 -16.14 8.25 5.86
CA VAL A 117 -14.94 7.80 5.12
C VAL A 117 -15.34 6.79 4.05
N TYR A 118 -16.20 5.82 4.39
CA TYR A 118 -16.71 4.83 3.42
C TYR A 118 -17.63 5.46 2.39
N ALA A 119 -18.42 6.46 2.78
CA ALA A 119 -19.22 7.26 1.85
C ALA A 119 -18.33 7.99 0.82
N LEU A 120 -17.23 8.61 1.25
CA LEU A 120 -16.24 9.21 0.34
C LEU A 120 -15.60 8.18 -0.58
N ALA A 121 -15.16 7.04 -0.03
CA ALA A 121 -14.56 5.97 -0.82
C ALA A 121 -15.50 5.48 -1.93
N LYS A 122 -16.78 5.29 -1.60
CA LYS A 122 -17.82 4.89 -2.55
C LYS A 122 -18.09 5.98 -3.60
N GLU A 123 -18.20 7.23 -3.19
CA GLU A 123 -18.48 8.37 -4.07
C GLU A 123 -17.39 8.54 -5.15
N PHE A 124 -16.13 8.42 -4.74
CA PHE A 124 -15.00 8.59 -5.64
C PHE A 124 -14.50 7.28 -6.28
N GLY A 125 -15.06 6.12 -5.90
CA GLY A 125 -14.69 4.82 -6.43
C GLY A 125 -13.25 4.41 -6.06
N VAL A 126 -12.74 4.87 -4.91
CA VAL A 126 -11.38 4.56 -4.44
C VAL A 126 -11.39 3.48 -3.36
N PRO A 127 -10.36 2.62 -3.27
CA PRO A 127 -10.30 1.59 -2.25
C PRO A 127 -9.93 2.15 -0.87
N VAL A 128 -10.31 1.40 0.17
CA VAL A 128 -9.90 1.62 1.55
C VAL A 128 -8.94 0.49 1.97
N MET A 129 -7.68 0.82 2.22
CA MET A 129 -6.69 -0.09 2.78
C MET A 129 -6.82 -0.11 4.29
N ILE A 130 -6.89 -1.29 4.88
CA ILE A 130 -7.05 -1.46 6.33
C ILE A 130 -5.85 -2.22 6.86
N HIS A 131 -5.10 -1.59 7.78
CA HIS A 131 -4.04 -2.28 8.50
C HIS A 131 -4.63 -3.48 9.23
N ALA A 132 -4.04 -4.66 9.05
CA ALA A 132 -4.41 -5.87 9.76
C ALA A 132 -3.16 -6.67 10.11
N GLY A 133 -3.24 -7.42 11.20
CA GLY A 133 -2.12 -8.22 11.64
C GLY A 133 -1.31 -7.60 12.79
N ASP A 134 -0.01 -7.87 12.77
CA ASP A 134 0.92 -7.39 13.78
C ASP A 134 1.08 -5.87 13.75
N THR A 135 1.46 -5.29 14.89
CA THR A 135 1.71 -3.85 15.01
C THR A 135 3.17 -3.60 15.37
N PHE A 136 3.84 -2.71 14.63
CA PHE A 136 5.23 -2.30 14.87
C PHE A 136 5.39 -1.45 16.14
N THR A 137 4.57 -1.69 17.16
CA THR A 137 4.64 -0.98 18.44
C THR A 137 4.04 -1.80 19.57
N PRO A 138 4.67 -1.88 20.73
CA PRO A 138 4.13 -2.57 21.90
C PRO A 138 2.87 -1.90 22.47
N LYS A 139 2.53 -0.69 22.01
CA LYS A 139 1.32 0.03 22.42
C LYS A 139 0.10 -0.34 21.59
N GLY A 140 0.29 -1.01 20.45
CA GLY A 140 -0.76 -1.48 19.58
C GLY A 140 -1.67 -2.51 20.25
N LYS A 141 -2.94 -2.55 19.84
CA LYS A 141 -3.93 -3.51 20.37
C LYS A 141 -4.44 -4.40 19.25
N LEU A 142 -3.88 -5.59 19.16
CA LEU A 142 -4.11 -6.57 18.09
C LEU A 142 -5.57 -6.89 17.81
N LYS A 143 -6.45 -6.85 18.81
CA LYS A 143 -7.88 -7.13 18.62
C LYS A 143 -8.57 -6.25 17.59
N TYR A 144 -8.06 -5.03 17.38
CA TYR A 144 -8.60 -4.11 16.38
C TYR A 144 -8.04 -4.37 14.98
N ALA A 145 -6.85 -4.99 14.90
CA ALA A 145 -6.16 -5.30 13.65
C ALA A 145 -6.43 -6.73 13.14
N HIS A 146 -7.41 -7.43 13.70
CA HIS A 146 -7.76 -8.77 13.24
C HIS A 146 -8.51 -8.72 11.90
N PRO A 147 -8.14 -9.52 10.89
CA PRO A 147 -8.77 -9.47 9.55
C PRO A 147 -10.28 -9.71 9.55
N LEU A 148 -10.83 -10.48 10.49
CA LEU A 148 -12.29 -10.67 10.64
C LEU A 148 -13.05 -9.36 10.88
N ASN A 149 -12.40 -8.33 11.43
CA ASN A 149 -13.04 -7.03 11.58
C ASN A 149 -13.34 -6.33 10.24
N VAL A 150 -12.71 -6.79 9.14
CA VAL A 150 -12.96 -6.28 7.79
C VAL A 150 -14.17 -6.95 7.16
N ASP A 151 -14.52 -8.17 7.58
CA ASP A 151 -15.68 -8.89 7.07
C ASP A 151 -16.98 -8.11 7.30
N GLU A 152 -17.18 -7.62 8.51
CA GLU A 152 -18.37 -6.85 8.89
C GLU A 152 -18.52 -5.60 8.00
N VAL A 153 -17.49 -4.77 7.90
CA VAL A 153 -17.57 -3.55 7.13
C VAL A 153 -17.67 -3.80 5.62
N ALA A 154 -17.11 -4.90 5.12
CA ALA A 154 -17.22 -5.26 3.71
C ALA A 154 -18.64 -5.69 3.32
N VAL A 155 -19.35 -6.37 4.20
CA VAL A 155 -20.77 -6.74 4.02
C VAL A 155 -21.67 -5.51 4.05
N ASP A 156 -21.43 -4.59 4.96
CA ASP A 156 -22.24 -3.37 5.12
C ASP A 156 -22.00 -2.34 4.00
N HIS A 157 -20.81 -2.38 3.37
CA HIS A 157 -20.42 -1.45 2.30
C HIS A 157 -20.05 -2.17 0.97
N PRO A 158 -20.98 -2.88 0.31
CA PRO A 158 -20.69 -3.66 -0.91
C PRO A 158 -20.21 -2.80 -2.09
N GLY A 159 -20.39 -1.48 -2.04
CA GLY A 159 -19.93 -0.53 -3.06
C GLY A 159 -18.51 0.04 -2.80
N VAL A 160 -17.82 -0.43 -1.76
CA VAL A 160 -16.44 -0.02 -1.42
C VAL A 160 -15.52 -1.23 -1.55
N ASN A 161 -14.37 -1.06 -2.19
CA ASN A 161 -13.33 -2.08 -2.20
C ASN A 161 -12.43 -1.91 -0.97
N PHE A 162 -12.24 -2.99 -0.21
CA PHE A 162 -11.38 -3.04 0.96
C PHE A 162 -10.11 -3.85 0.65
N ILE A 163 -8.96 -3.41 1.14
CA ILE A 163 -7.70 -4.13 1.03
C ILE A 163 -7.17 -4.41 2.43
N ILE A 164 -7.13 -5.69 2.81
CA ILE A 164 -6.50 -6.15 4.05
C ILE A 164 -4.99 -6.11 3.84
N CYS A 165 -4.28 -5.28 4.61
CA CYS A 165 -2.84 -5.19 4.50
C CYS A 165 -2.14 -6.40 5.15
N HIS A 166 -0.93 -6.72 4.63
CA HIS A 166 0.01 -7.69 5.23
C HIS A 166 -0.52 -9.12 5.32
N LEU A 167 -1.43 -9.55 4.42
CA LEU A 167 -2.15 -10.84 4.52
C LEU A 167 -2.85 -11.03 5.89
N GLY A 168 -3.03 -9.96 6.67
CA GLY A 168 -3.49 -10.06 8.05
C GLY A 168 -2.57 -10.86 8.98
N ASN A 169 -1.28 -11.02 8.62
CA ASN A 169 -0.30 -11.82 9.35
C ASN A 169 -0.23 -11.43 10.84
N PRO A 170 -0.37 -12.39 11.81
CA PRO A 170 -0.26 -13.84 11.65
C PRO A 170 -1.58 -14.58 11.34
N TRP A 171 -2.73 -13.90 11.23
CA TRP A 171 -4.04 -14.51 10.99
C TRP A 171 -4.34 -14.71 9.49
N ILE A 172 -3.39 -15.31 8.77
CA ILE A 172 -3.46 -15.47 7.30
C ILE A 172 -4.68 -16.30 6.88
N ARG A 173 -5.04 -17.34 7.64
CA ARG A 173 -6.20 -18.16 7.33
C ARG A 173 -7.52 -17.42 7.50
N ASP A 174 -7.63 -16.58 8.50
CA ASP A 174 -8.81 -15.72 8.68
C ASP A 174 -8.89 -14.66 7.57
N CYS A 175 -7.74 -14.07 7.19
CA CYS A 175 -7.68 -13.18 6.04
C CYS A 175 -8.11 -13.89 4.75
N MET A 176 -7.63 -15.12 4.52
CA MET A 176 -7.98 -15.94 3.38
C MET A 176 -9.50 -16.13 3.27
N GLU A 177 -10.17 -16.47 4.36
CA GLU A 177 -11.63 -16.67 4.37
C GLU A 177 -12.38 -15.36 4.10
N VAL A 178 -11.94 -14.24 4.68
CA VAL A 178 -12.56 -12.93 4.46
C VAL A 178 -12.43 -12.50 3.01
N VAL A 179 -11.26 -12.70 2.39
CA VAL A 179 -11.00 -12.37 0.98
C VAL A 179 -11.78 -13.31 0.04
N TYR A 180 -11.84 -14.61 0.36
CA TYR A 180 -12.58 -15.61 -0.41
C TYR A 180 -14.08 -15.33 -0.44
N LYS A 181 -14.65 -15.05 0.74
CA LYS A 181 -16.10 -14.83 0.91
C LYS A 181 -16.58 -13.52 0.25
N ASN A 182 -15.82 -12.43 0.37
CA ASN A 182 -16.30 -11.09 0.01
C ASN A 182 -15.79 -10.64 -1.36
N ALA A 183 -16.69 -10.37 -2.29
CA ALA A 183 -16.36 -9.94 -3.65
C ALA A 183 -15.56 -8.63 -3.69
N ASN A 184 -15.77 -7.74 -2.72
CA ASN A 184 -15.14 -6.42 -2.58
C ASN A 184 -13.93 -6.39 -1.63
N VAL A 185 -13.42 -7.54 -1.18
CA VAL A 185 -12.22 -7.61 -0.33
C VAL A 185 -11.05 -8.18 -1.10
N TYR A 186 -9.90 -7.56 -0.91
CA TYR A 186 -8.58 -7.86 -1.47
C TYR A 186 -7.56 -7.91 -0.34
N THR A 187 -6.33 -8.34 -0.64
CA THR A 187 -5.22 -8.29 0.31
C THR A 187 -3.91 -7.92 -0.38
N ASP A 188 -2.98 -7.32 0.36
CA ASP A 188 -1.60 -7.15 -0.10
C ASP A 188 -0.63 -8.05 0.67
N ILE A 189 0.54 -8.28 0.07
CA ILE A 189 1.59 -9.13 0.62
C ILE A 189 2.68 -8.32 1.33
N SER A 190 2.45 -7.06 1.64
CA SER A 190 3.43 -6.14 2.24
C SER A 190 3.75 -6.47 3.71
N GLY A 191 4.82 -5.91 4.24
CA GLY A 191 5.09 -5.86 5.68
C GLY A 191 5.22 -7.21 6.40
N LEU A 192 5.51 -8.29 5.68
CA LEU A 192 5.67 -9.63 6.27
C LEU A 192 7.00 -9.77 7.03
N VAL A 193 7.99 -8.94 6.70
CA VAL A 193 9.33 -8.95 7.29
C VAL A 193 9.82 -7.53 7.55
N LEU A 194 10.82 -7.42 8.43
CA LEU A 194 11.67 -6.23 8.60
C LEU A 194 12.99 -6.48 7.87
N GLY A 195 13.36 -5.59 6.95
CA GLY A 195 14.52 -5.79 6.08
C GLY A 195 14.25 -6.84 4.99
N GLY A 196 15.12 -7.83 4.85
CA GLY A 196 14.99 -8.92 3.89
C GLY A 196 14.44 -10.21 4.52
N PHE A 197 13.88 -11.07 3.69
CA PHE A 197 13.50 -12.40 4.15
C PHE A 197 14.72 -13.24 4.54
N THR A 198 14.58 -14.06 5.59
CA THR A 198 15.48 -15.19 5.82
C THR A 198 14.92 -16.41 5.12
N ASP A 199 15.78 -17.29 4.60
CA ASP A 199 15.38 -18.50 3.83
C ASP A 199 14.26 -19.29 4.49
N ARG A 200 14.35 -19.50 5.82
CA ARG A 200 13.34 -20.26 6.57
C ARG A 200 11.99 -19.56 6.62
N PHE A 201 11.99 -18.25 6.87
CA PHE A 201 10.76 -17.49 6.99
C PHE A 201 10.12 -17.26 5.63
N GLU A 202 10.93 -17.02 4.61
CA GLU A 202 10.48 -16.90 3.23
C GLU A 202 9.77 -18.16 2.75
N GLN A 203 10.35 -19.35 2.97
CA GLN A 203 9.72 -20.63 2.66
C GLN A 203 8.38 -20.81 3.39
N TYR A 204 8.33 -20.40 4.67
CA TYR A 204 7.08 -20.43 5.45
C TYR A 204 6.01 -19.53 4.83
N MET A 205 6.35 -18.28 4.50
CA MET A 205 5.40 -17.32 3.95
C MET A 205 4.97 -17.68 2.53
N ARG A 206 5.89 -18.19 1.69
CA ARG A 206 5.54 -18.73 0.36
C ARG A 206 4.51 -19.84 0.45
N LYS A 207 4.67 -20.75 1.42
CA LYS A 207 3.71 -21.83 1.65
C LYS A 207 2.34 -21.26 2.05
N GLN A 208 2.28 -20.25 2.93
CA GLN A 208 1.03 -19.64 3.34
C GLN A 208 0.30 -18.96 2.16
N LEU A 209 1.02 -18.22 1.33
CA LEU A 209 0.46 -17.59 0.14
C LEU A 209 0.02 -18.63 -0.90
N GLN A 210 0.80 -19.70 -1.08
CA GLN A 210 0.44 -20.80 -1.96
C GLN A 210 -0.84 -21.50 -1.48
N GLU A 211 -0.96 -21.82 -0.18
CA GLU A 211 -2.17 -22.38 0.41
C GLU A 211 -3.39 -21.48 0.19
N MET A 212 -3.23 -20.17 0.31
CA MET A 212 -4.28 -19.19 0.07
C MET A 212 -4.83 -19.28 -1.36
N LEU A 213 -3.93 -19.32 -2.34
CA LEU A 213 -4.30 -19.43 -3.75
C LEU A 213 -4.90 -20.80 -4.08
N GLU A 214 -4.40 -21.88 -3.49
CA GLU A 214 -4.92 -23.25 -3.65
C GLU A 214 -6.30 -23.45 -2.96
N TYR A 215 -6.57 -22.76 -1.88
CA TYR A 215 -7.86 -22.80 -1.20
C TYR A 215 -8.99 -22.20 -2.06
N GLY A 216 -8.67 -21.27 -2.95
CA GLY A 216 -9.64 -20.66 -3.85
C GLY A 216 -9.67 -19.13 -3.82
N VAL A 217 -8.69 -18.49 -3.18
CA VAL A 217 -8.53 -17.04 -3.33
C VAL A 217 -7.94 -16.77 -4.72
N GLU A 218 -8.73 -16.14 -5.56
CA GLU A 218 -8.32 -15.83 -6.92
C GLU A 218 -7.12 -14.86 -6.94
N PRO A 219 -6.12 -15.06 -7.83
CA PRO A 219 -4.97 -14.16 -7.97
C PRO A 219 -5.36 -12.69 -8.17
N GLU A 220 -6.55 -12.42 -8.70
CA GLU A 220 -7.17 -11.10 -8.85
C GLU A 220 -7.44 -10.37 -7.53
N LYS A 221 -7.36 -11.08 -6.41
CA LYS A 221 -7.61 -10.57 -5.07
C LYS A 221 -6.32 -10.19 -4.31
N VAL A 222 -5.15 -10.54 -4.85
CA VAL A 222 -3.85 -10.33 -4.20
C VAL A 222 -3.10 -9.21 -4.88
N LEU A 223 -2.49 -8.31 -4.11
CA LEU A 223 -1.70 -7.18 -4.59
C LEU A 223 -0.25 -7.31 -4.13
N PHE A 224 0.69 -6.92 -4.99
CA PHE A 224 2.08 -6.77 -4.63
C PHE A 224 2.29 -5.47 -3.85
N GLY A 225 2.98 -5.56 -2.72
CA GLY A 225 3.40 -4.45 -1.89
C GLY A 225 4.57 -4.88 -1.01
N THR A 226 5.46 -3.96 -0.65
CA THR A 226 6.66 -4.27 0.14
C THR A 226 6.59 -3.77 1.58
N ASP A 227 5.93 -2.65 1.82
CA ASP A 227 6.00 -1.86 3.06
C ASP A 227 7.36 -1.14 3.21
N TRP A 228 8.00 -0.81 2.05
CA TRP A 228 9.21 0.02 2.06
C TRP A 228 8.98 1.32 2.88
N PRO A 229 9.93 1.80 3.70
CA PRO A 229 11.32 1.38 3.78
C PRO A 229 11.61 0.30 4.83
N ILE A 230 10.61 -0.19 5.57
CA ILE A 230 10.87 -1.20 6.61
C ILE A 230 11.18 -2.58 6.05
N ALA A 231 10.78 -2.86 4.82
CA ALA A 231 11.12 -4.10 4.13
C ALA A 231 11.83 -3.83 2.79
N SER A 232 12.65 -4.78 2.35
CA SER A 232 13.45 -4.70 1.12
C SER A 232 12.61 -4.98 -0.13
N MET A 233 12.60 -4.06 -1.10
CA MET A 233 11.99 -4.29 -2.41
C MET A 233 12.61 -5.48 -3.15
N GLU A 234 13.94 -5.61 -3.12
CA GLU A 234 14.68 -6.70 -3.76
C GLU A 234 14.22 -8.07 -3.23
N SER A 235 14.18 -8.22 -1.90
CA SER A 235 13.76 -9.45 -1.24
C SER A 235 12.31 -9.83 -1.54
N TYR A 236 11.41 -8.85 -1.68
CA TYR A 236 10.01 -9.10 -2.08
C TYR A 236 9.86 -9.51 -3.54
N LEU A 237 10.70 -9.00 -4.43
CA LEU A 237 10.73 -9.43 -5.83
C LEU A 237 11.21 -10.87 -5.95
N GLU A 238 12.27 -11.25 -5.23
CA GLU A 238 12.76 -12.63 -5.15
C GLU A 238 11.67 -13.56 -4.59
N PHE A 239 11.03 -13.14 -3.49
CA PHE A 239 9.91 -13.87 -2.89
C PHE A 239 8.78 -14.19 -3.88
N ILE A 240 8.35 -13.19 -4.67
CA ILE A 240 7.23 -13.38 -5.62
C ILE A 240 7.66 -14.16 -6.87
N GLU A 241 8.92 -14.04 -7.29
CA GLU A 241 9.46 -14.79 -8.42
C GLU A 241 9.52 -16.31 -8.14
N GLU A 242 9.81 -16.69 -6.91
CA GLU A 242 9.88 -18.09 -6.50
C GLU A 242 8.52 -18.75 -6.23
N LEU A 243 7.41 -18.00 -6.24
CA LEU A 243 6.07 -18.58 -6.15
C LEU A 243 5.76 -19.44 -7.38
N LYS A 244 5.24 -20.64 -7.14
CA LYS A 244 4.81 -21.57 -8.19
C LYS A 244 3.43 -21.22 -8.74
N ILE A 245 3.35 -20.10 -9.42
CA ILE A 245 2.12 -19.60 -10.06
C ILE A 245 2.34 -19.34 -11.55
N PRO A 246 1.30 -19.46 -12.40
CA PRO A 246 1.38 -19.08 -13.80
C PRO A 246 1.79 -17.62 -13.98
N GLU A 247 2.53 -17.32 -15.03
CA GLU A 247 2.98 -15.94 -15.32
C GLU A 247 1.80 -14.93 -15.46
N ARG A 248 0.69 -15.39 -16.02
CA ARG A 248 -0.53 -14.58 -16.09
C ARG A 248 -1.05 -14.14 -14.71
N ASP A 249 -0.94 -15.02 -13.71
CA ASP A 249 -1.42 -14.75 -12.36
C ASP A 249 -0.41 -13.88 -11.59
N ARG A 250 0.88 -14.12 -11.81
CA ARG A 250 1.95 -13.21 -11.34
C ARG A 250 1.73 -11.79 -11.84
N LYS A 251 1.42 -11.61 -13.11
CA LYS A 251 1.14 -10.31 -13.71
C LYS A 251 -0.05 -9.60 -13.07
N LYS A 252 -1.12 -10.34 -12.72
CA LYS A 252 -2.25 -9.79 -11.98
C LYS A 252 -1.82 -9.25 -10.63
N ILE A 253 -1.09 -10.05 -9.85
CA ILE A 253 -0.60 -9.69 -8.51
C ILE A 253 0.34 -8.48 -8.58
N MET A 254 1.31 -8.51 -9.51
CA MET A 254 2.35 -7.49 -9.61
C MET A 254 1.87 -6.15 -10.18
N PHE A 255 0.78 -6.14 -10.95
CA PHE A 255 0.38 -4.94 -11.70
C PHE A 255 -1.13 -4.78 -11.85
N GLU A 256 -1.83 -5.75 -12.50
CA GLU A 256 -3.18 -5.50 -13.04
C GLU A 256 -4.21 -5.18 -11.95
N ASN A 257 -4.09 -5.83 -10.79
CA ASN A 257 -5.01 -5.64 -9.67
C ASN A 257 -4.89 -4.24 -9.06
N ALA A 258 -3.67 -3.80 -8.79
CA ALA A 258 -3.42 -2.45 -8.28
C ALA A 258 -3.81 -1.39 -9.32
N ALA A 259 -3.47 -1.59 -10.60
CA ALA A 259 -3.84 -0.67 -11.68
C ALA A 259 -5.35 -0.47 -11.75
N ARG A 260 -6.12 -1.56 -11.68
CA ARG A 260 -7.59 -1.54 -11.70
C ARG A 260 -8.19 -0.88 -10.47
N LEU A 261 -7.74 -1.26 -9.28
CA LEU A 261 -8.32 -0.79 -8.01
C LEU A 261 -8.04 0.68 -7.74
N PHE A 262 -6.87 1.17 -8.12
CA PHE A 262 -6.44 2.55 -7.87
C PHE A 262 -6.57 3.46 -9.11
N GLY A 263 -7.13 2.96 -10.22
CA GLY A 263 -7.33 3.73 -11.44
C GLY A 263 -6.03 4.23 -12.07
N ILE A 264 -4.98 3.40 -12.07
CA ILE A 264 -3.63 3.74 -12.53
C ILE A 264 -3.48 3.34 -14.00
N ALA A 265 -3.03 4.28 -14.83
CA ALA A 265 -2.74 4.01 -16.24
C ALA A 265 -1.29 3.53 -16.44
N ALA A 266 -1.08 2.65 -17.42
CA ALA A 266 0.26 2.20 -17.81
C ALA A 266 1.21 3.34 -18.22
N SER A 267 0.64 4.44 -18.74
CA SER A 267 1.38 5.67 -19.08
C SER A 267 1.98 6.42 -17.88
N ASP A 268 1.59 6.05 -16.67
CA ASP A 268 2.12 6.65 -15.42
C ASP A 268 3.44 6.02 -14.97
N SER A 269 3.91 4.97 -15.69
CA SER A 269 5.16 4.26 -15.38
C SER A 269 6.38 5.19 -15.38
N TYR A 270 7.22 5.01 -14.36
CA TYR A 270 8.50 5.71 -14.22
C TYR A 270 9.50 5.32 -15.31
N LEU A 271 9.52 4.05 -15.69
CA LEU A 271 10.49 3.49 -16.64
C LEU A 271 10.14 3.80 -18.11
N SER A 272 8.92 4.24 -18.39
CA SER A 272 8.51 4.65 -19.74
C SER A 272 8.85 6.09 -20.08
N THR A 273 9.40 6.88 -19.14
CA THR A 273 9.86 8.25 -19.41
C THR A 273 11.26 8.19 -20.06
N PRO A 274 11.47 8.67 -21.30
CA PRO A 274 12.80 8.73 -21.88
C PRO A 274 13.73 9.55 -20.99
N SER A 275 14.91 9.00 -20.66
CA SER A 275 15.95 9.70 -19.92
C SER A 275 16.34 10.98 -20.69
N ILE A 276 16.07 12.15 -20.11
CA ILE A 276 16.48 13.46 -20.65
C ILE A 276 18.03 13.62 -20.65
N LEU A 277 18.78 12.64 -20.18
CA LEU A 277 20.24 12.68 -20.06
C LEU A 277 21.02 12.20 -21.30
N SER A 278 20.38 11.92 -22.44
CA SER A 278 21.09 11.53 -23.67
C SER A 278 21.49 12.71 -24.59
N GLY A 279 21.47 13.95 -24.09
CA GLY A 279 21.70 15.17 -24.88
C GLY A 279 23.03 15.91 -24.64
N LEU A 280 23.99 15.35 -23.92
CA LEU A 280 25.35 15.93 -23.84
C LEU A 280 26.31 15.17 -24.76
N SER A 281 26.23 15.50 -26.06
CA SER A 281 27.32 15.18 -27.01
C SER A 281 28.55 15.98 -26.61
N VAL A 282 29.58 15.29 -26.16
CA VAL A 282 30.92 15.87 -26.02
C VAL A 282 31.39 16.28 -27.44
N GLY A 283 31.27 17.58 -27.74
CA GLY A 283 31.83 18.12 -28.94
C GLY A 283 33.35 18.00 -28.90
N GLY A 284 33.86 17.09 -29.69
CA GLY A 284 35.30 17.08 -30.01
C GLY A 284 35.65 18.32 -30.78
N ARG A 285 36.69 18.99 -30.39
CA ARG A 285 37.42 20.00 -31.20
C ARG A 285 38.67 19.36 -31.78
N PRO A 286 39.12 19.94 -32.91
CA PRO A 286 40.05 19.34 -33.85
C PRO A 286 41.47 19.22 -33.31
#